data_207c52c77cb214c4ceb8143c27d883da
#
_entry.id   207c52c77cb214c4ceb8143c27d883da
#
_cell.length_a   1.000
_cell.length_b   1.000
_cell.length_c   1.000
_cell.angle_alpha   90.00
_cell.angle_beta   90.00
_cell.angle_gamma   90.00
#
_symmetry.space_group_name_H-M   'P 1'
#
loop_
_entity.id
_entity.type
_entity.pdbx_description
1 polymer ?
#
loop_
_entity_poly.entity_id
_entity_poly.type
_entity_poly.pdbx_seq_one_letter_code
_entity_poly.pdbx_strand_id
1 'polypeptide(L)'
;MSVLTSFRKRFIEMREDIILMLNGEIERIPPVKSDLTLMNWLRNNKNLTGTKEGCAEGDCGACTVVIGKYDYTSKGVGWHAVNSCILFLPMLDGCSIRTVEGLASHAGELHPVQNAFVENHASQCGFCTPGFVMSLYAGWCQSRNLDNAAIDDLFAGNLCRCTGYRPIKQAASHINNILFEERDTDYRDEEEKFIVENLEREELSIKVKHLDHQIRFDAPRCLQSFQEILHTHNPLILAGGTDIGLWVTKKHMELFHFLYLGNVKELNQFEENEEGFLIGAAITHEVAMQKMADHFKSLQELWRRFGSEQVRAIGTVVG
;
A
#
# COMPACT_ATOMS: atom_id res chain seq x y z
N MET A 1 17.51 -48.72 18.47
CA MET A 1 16.66 -47.78 19.21
C MET A 1 16.48 -46.53 18.34
N SER A 2 15.37 -46.47 17.63
CA SER A 2 15.04 -45.41 16.69
C SER A 2 14.45 -44.22 17.44
N VAL A 3 15.10 -43.09 17.39
CA VAL A 3 14.54 -41.81 17.84
C VAL A 3 13.66 -41.29 16.72
N LEU A 4 12.40 -41.67 16.72
CA LEU A 4 11.34 -41.03 15.96
C LEU A 4 11.05 -39.70 16.62
N THR A 5 11.70 -38.65 16.15
CA THR A 5 11.35 -37.27 16.45
C THR A 5 9.96 -37.01 15.89
N SER A 6 8.99 -36.95 16.77
CA SER A 6 7.62 -36.53 16.52
C SER A 6 7.60 -35.09 16.03
N PHE A 7 7.57 -34.87 14.72
CA PHE A 7 7.14 -33.64 14.15
C PHE A 7 5.64 -33.47 14.46
N ARG A 8 5.32 -32.82 15.57
CA ARG A 8 3.98 -32.27 15.76
C ARG A 8 3.75 -31.29 14.63
N LYS A 9 2.93 -31.65 13.61
CA LYS A 9 2.30 -30.71 12.71
C LYS A 9 1.63 -29.66 13.61
N ARG A 10 2.23 -28.50 13.75
CA ARG A 10 1.54 -27.34 14.27
C ARG A 10 0.48 -27.03 13.21
N PHE A 11 -0.77 -27.34 13.49
CA PHE A 11 -1.87 -26.77 12.71
C PHE A 11 -1.76 -25.27 12.89
N ILE A 12 -1.28 -24.57 11.87
CA ILE A 12 -1.34 -23.10 11.82
C ILE A 12 -2.83 -22.81 11.72
N GLU A 13 -3.41 -22.25 12.76
CA GLU A 13 -4.78 -21.75 12.71
C GLU A 13 -4.82 -20.68 11.62
N MET A 14 -5.70 -20.86 10.64
CA MET A 14 -5.91 -19.92 9.53
C MET A 14 -7.18 -19.14 9.80
N ARG A 15 -7.10 -17.86 9.56
CA ARG A 15 -8.19 -16.90 9.68
C ARG A 15 -8.78 -16.61 8.30
N GLU A 16 -10.09 -16.39 8.22
CA GLU A 16 -10.76 -16.07 6.95
C GLU A 16 -11.12 -14.57 6.82
N ASP A 17 -11.32 -13.87 7.96
CA ASP A 17 -11.65 -12.45 7.95
C ASP A 17 -10.41 -11.58 7.73
N ILE A 18 -10.52 -10.58 6.85
CA ILE A 18 -9.52 -9.51 6.75
C ILE A 18 -9.71 -8.56 7.94
N ILE A 19 -8.62 -8.20 8.60
CA ILE A 19 -8.65 -7.22 9.69
C ILE A 19 -7.66 -6.12 9.35
N LEU A 20 -8.17 -4.91 9.16
CA LEU A 20 -7.40 -3.71 8.85
C LEU A 20 -7.92 -2.52 9.65
N MET A 21 -7.19 -1.42 9.66
CA MET A 21 -7.67 -0.16 10.19
C MET A 21 -8.02 0.78 9.04
N LEU A 22 -9.21 1.39 9.08
CA LEU A 22 -9.66 2.36 8.09
C LEU A 22 -9.97 3.68 8.79
N ASN A 23 -9.21 4.73 8.47
CA ASN A 23 -9.39 6.07 9.05
C ASN A 23 -9.42 6.07 10.59
N GLY A 24 -8.57 5.24 11.22
CA GLY A 24 -8.47 5.10 12.67
C GLY A 24 -9.43 4.08 13.29
N GLU A 25 -10.34 3.48 12.53
CA GLU A 25 -11.30 2.50 13.03
C GLU A 25 -10.95 1.08 12.56
N ILE A 26 -11.03 0.09 13.47
CA ILE A 26 -10.77 -1.31 13.13
C ILE A 26 -11.94 -1.88 12.35
N GLU A 27 -11.63 -2.40 11.17
CA GLU A 27 -12.56 -3.09 10.27
C GLU A 27 -12.28 -4.60 10.26
N ARG A 28 -13.33 -5.37 10.52
CA ARG A 28 -13.33 -6.82 10.33
C ARG A 28 -14.22 -7.14 9.13
N ILE A 29 -13.60 -7.62 8.05
CA ILE A 29 -14.25 -7.83 6.76
C ILE A 29 -14.36 -9.34 6.54
N PRO A 30 -15.60 -9.87 6.40
CA PRO A 30 -15.81 -11.28 6.11
C PRO A 30 -15.19 -11.68 4.76
N PRO A 31 -15.05 -12.97 4.46
CA PRO A 31 -14.50 -13.44 3.20
C PRO A 31 -15.09 -12.75 1.98
N VAL A 32 -14.22 -12.19 1.14
CA VAL A 32 -14.56 -11.48 -0.10
C VAL A 32 -13.85 -12.11 -1.29
N LYS A 33 -14.24 -11.71 -2.51
CA LYS A 33 -13.49 -12.12 -3.72
C LYS A 33 -12.04 -11.68 -3.61
N SER A 34 -11.13 -12.56 -4.00
CA SER A 34 -9.68 -12.34 -3.91
C SER A 34 -9.18 -11.16 -4.75
N ASP A 35 -9.90 -10.81 -5.81
CA ASP A 35 -9.63 -9.74 -6.77
C ASP A 35 -10.43 -8.45 -6.51
N LEU A 36 -11.17 -8.36 -5.38
CA LEU A 36 -11.84 -7.13 -4.98
C LEU A 36 -10.80 -6.04 -4.71
N THR A 37 -10.83 -4.97 -5.51
CA THR A 37 -9.90 -3.85 -5.32
C THR A 37 -10.27 -3.01 -4.10
N LEU A 38 -9.27 -2.42 -3.46
CA LEU A 38 -9.48 -1.48 -2.34
C LEU A 38 -10.40 -0.33 -2.76
N MET A 39 -10.20 0.25 -3.94
CA MET A 39 -11.03 1.34 -4.46
C MET A 39 -12.50 0.95 -4.54
N ASN A 40 -12.82 -0.22 -5.10
CA ASN A 40 -14.20 -0.68 -5.21
C ASN A 40 -14.83 -0.91 -3.83
N TRP A 41 -14.08 -1.47 -2.89
CA TRP A 41 -14.55 -1.66 -1.52
C TRP A 41 -14.81 -0.34 -0.81
N LEU A 42 -13.89 0.62 -0.89
CA LEU A 42 -14.07 1.96 -0.30
C LEU A 42 -15.32 2.65 -0.85
N ARG A 43 -15.50 2.65 -2.15
CA ARG A 43 -16.60 3.35 -2.81
C ARG A 43 -17.95 2.66 -2.66
N ASN A 44 -17.99 1.34 -2.84
CA ASN A 44 -19.26 0.60 -2.95
C ASN A 44 -19.73 0.01 -1.62
N ASN A 45 -18.82 -0.31 -0.70
CA ASN A 45 -19.16 -0.91 0.59
C ASN A 45 -19.08 0.09 1.74
N LYS A 46 -18.12 1.04 1.67
CA LYS A 46 -17.91 2.04 2.73
C LYS A 46 -18.50 3.42 2.40
N ASN A 47 -18.95 3.64 1.16
CA ASN A 47 -19.44 4.93 0.66
C ASN A 47 -18.39 6.07 0.76
N LEU A 48 -17.09 5.74 0.84
CA LEU A 48 -15.99 6.70 0.84
C LEU A 48 -15.66 7.07 -0.62
N THR A 49 -16.44 7.99 -1.18
CA THR A 49 -16.42 8.33 -2.61
C THR A 49 -15.43 9.44 -2.97
N GLY A 50 -14.69 9.98 -2.01
CA GLY A 50 -13.57 10.89 -2.23
C GLY A 50 -12.45 10.23 -3.04
N THR A 51 -12.18 8.95 -2.81
CA THR A 51 -11.31 8.14 -3.68
C THR A 51 -11.99 7.95 -5.04
N LYS A 52 -11.38 8.43 -6.13
CA LYS A 52 -11.99 8.46 -7.47
C LYS A 52 -11.42 7.40 -8.41
N GLU A 53 -12.26 6.89 -9.30
CA GLU A 53 -11.81 6.04 -10.42
C GLU A 53 -11.61 6.89 -11.67
N GLY A 54 -10.37 7.07 -12.11
CA GLY A 54 -10.05 7.75 -13.36
C GLY A 54 -9.61 6.75 -14.44
N CYS A 55 -8.48 6.10 -14.26
CA CYS A 55 -7.89 5.20 -15.25
C CYS A 55 -8.10 3.70 -14.95
N ALA A 56 -8.26 3.31 -13.68
CA ALA A 56 -8.29 1.92 -13.23
C ALA A 56 -7.04 1.09 -13.65
N GLU A 57 -5.87 1.73 -13.75
CA GLU A 57 -4.60 1.10 -14.18
C GLU A 57 -3.37 1.61 -13.41
N GLY A 58 -3.60 2.39 -12.32
CA GLY A 58 -2.50 2.86 -11.48
C GLY A 58 -1.72 4.07 -12.04
N ASP A 59 -2.23 4.77 -13.06
CA ASP A 59 -1.49 5.83 -13.76
C ASP A 59 -1.93 7.25 -13.34
N CYS A 60 -3.24 7.53 -13.23
CA CYS A 60 -3.74 8.90 -13.06
C CYS A 60 -3.72 9.44 -11.62
N GLY A 61 -3.56 8.59 -10.62
CA GLY A 61 -3.50 8.95 -9.20
C GLY A 61 -4.80 9.44 -8.55
N ALA A 62 -5.93 9.48 -9.28
CA ALA A 62 -7.22 9.90 -8.70
C ALA A 62 -7.73 8.97 -7.60
N CYS A 63 -7.24 7.74 -7.56
CA CYS A 63 -7.55 6.72 -6.58
C CYS A 63 -6.53 6.63 -5.43
N THR A 64 -5.59 7.56 -5.32
CA THR A 64 -4.54 7.53 -4.29
C THR A 64 -5.15 7.54 -2.90
N VAL A 65 -4.69 6.61 -2.07
CA VAL A 65 -4.88 6.54 -0.62
C VAL A 65 -3.53 6.40 0.06
N VAL A 66 -3.46 6.55 1.38
CA VAL A 66 -2.23 6.29 2.14
C VAL A 66 -2.40 5.01 2.93
N ILE A 67 -1.40 4.13 2.87
CA ILE A 67 -1.34 2.93 3.70
C ILE A 67 -0.18 3.01 4.68
N GLY A 68 -0.45 2.59 5.93
CA GLY A 68 0.56 2.26 6.91
C GLY A 68 0.79 0.75 6.88
N LYS A 69 2.05 0.33 6.69
CA LYS A 69 2.44 -1.08 6.66
C LYS A 69 3.78 -1.27 7.37
N TYR A 70 3.97 -2.43 8.01
CA TYR A 70 5.26 -2.76 8.62
C TYR A 70 6.32 -2.99 7.56
N ASP A 71 7.44 -2.32 7.72
CA ASP A 71 8.64 -2.50 6.89
C ASP A 71 9.68 -3.31 7.67
N TYR A 72 9.95 -4.52 7.21
CA TYR A 72 10.92 -5.44 7.82
C TYR A 72 12.37 -4.97 7.69
N THR A 73 12.65 -4.05 6.75
CA THR A 73 14.01 -3.54 6.54
C THR A 73 14.38 -2.42 7.49
N SER A 74 13.46 -1.52 7.79
CA SER A 74 13.59 -0.44 8.78
C SER A 74 13.15 -0.86 10.19
N LYS A 75 12.42 -1.98 10.30
CA LYS A 75 11.81 -2.50 11.53
C LYS A 75 10.83 -1.50 12.17
N GLY A 76 10.07 -0.81 11.35
CA GLY A 76 9.09 0.19 11.74
C GLY A 76 7.90 0.21 10.79
N VAL A 77 7.01 1.17 10.97
CA VAL A 77 5.86 1.38 10.07
C VAL A 77 6.23 2.41 9.01
N GLY A 78 6.03 2.05 7.76
CA GLY A 78 6.14 2.95 6.61
C GLY A 78 4.75 3.44 6.18
N TRP A 79 4.65 4.73 5.87
CA TRP A 79 3.44 5.36 5.35
C TRP A 79 3.61 5.73 3.89
N HIS A 80 2.81 5.15 3.00
CA HIS A 80 3.00 5.26 1.56
C HIS A 80 1.71 5.61 0.83
N ALA A 81 1.80 6.54 -0.12
CA ALA A 81 0.76 6.73 -1.12
C ALA A 81 0.72 5.52 -2.06
N VAL A 82 -0.50 5.02 -2.35
CA VAL A 82 -0.69 3.86 -3.24
C VAL A 82 -1.91 4.04 -4.13
N ASN A 83 -1.94 3.35 -5.26
CA ASN A 83 -3.08 3.34 -6.18
C ASN A 83 -4.09 2.25 -5.78
N SER A 84 -5.18 2.65 -5.14
CA SER A 84 -6.21 1.71 -4.65
C SER A 84 -6.97 0.96 -5.76
N CYS A 85 -6.94 1.44 -7.01
CA CYS A 85 -7.64 0.82 -8.13
C CYS A 85 -7.03 -0.52 -8.59
N ILE A 86 -5.73 -0.75 -8.34
CA ILE A 86 -5.02 -1.97 -8.72
C ILE A 86 -4.54 -2.79 -7.51
N LEU A 87 -4.87 -2.36 -6.30
CA LEU A 87 -4.50 -3.01 -5.05
C LEU A 87 -5.67 -3.85 -4.54
N PHE A 88 -5.48 -5.15 -4.37
CA PHE A 88 -6.53 -6.04 -3.89
C PHE A 88 -6.70 -5.94 -2.38
N LEU A 89 -7.94 -5.89 -1.93
CA LEU A 89 -8.29 -5.70 -0.52
C LEU A 89 -7.65 -6.72 0.42
N PRO A 90 -7.57 -8.05 0.09
CA PRO A 90 -6.94 -9.01 0.98
C PRO A 90 -5.43 -8.81 1.21
N MET A 91 -4.73 -8.09 0.32
CA MET A 91 -3.30 -7.74 0.50
C MET A 91 -3.06 -6.79 1.68
N LEU A 92 -4.13 -6.14 2.17
CA LEU A 92 -4.08 -5.10 3.19
C LEU A 92 -4.43 -5.61 4.58
N ASP A 93 -4.50 -6.92 4.75
CA ASP A 93 -4.67 -7.51 6.09
C ASP A 93 -3.54 -7.08 7.02
N GLY A 94 -3.91 -6.50 8.17
CA GLY A 94 -2.97 -5.96 9.16
C GLY A 94 -2.41 -4.56 8.85
N CYS A 95 -2.85 -3.91 7.77
CA CYS A 95 -2.45 -2.55 7.42
C CYS A 95 -3.42 -1.50 7.99
N SER A 96 -2.96 -0.25 8.08
CA SER A 96 -3.83 0.92 8.24
C SER A 96 -4.02 1.64 6.92
N ILE A 97 -5.22 2.17 6.67
CA ILE A 97 -5.61 2.85 5.44
C ILE A 97 -6.20 4.21 5.80
N ARG A 98 -5.66 5.26 5.21
CA ARG A 98 -6.20 6.61 5.28
C ARG A 98 -6.73 7.04 3.92
N THR A 99 -7.98 7.55 3.92
CA THR A 99 -8.61 8.20 2.76
C THR A 99 -8.73 9.70 3.02
N VAL A 100 -9.07 10.47 2.00
CA VAL A 100 -9.22 11.93 2.15
C VAL A 100 -10.28 12.32 3.17
N GLU A 101 -11.31 11.48 3.35
CA GLU A 101 -12.36 11.69 4.35
C GLU A 101 -11.85 11.53 5.78
N GLY A 102 -10.86 10.66 5.99
CA GLY A 102 -10.29 10.40 7.32
C GLY A 102 -9.18 11.37 7.75
N LEU A 103 -8.91 12.44 7.00
CA LEU A 103 -7.90 13.43 7.38
C LEU A 103 -8.47 14.54 8.28
N ALA A 104 -9.71 14.93 8.09
CA ALA A 104 -10.36 15.93 8.96
C ALA A 104 -10.59 15.35 10.36
N SER A 105 -10.50 16.21 11.39
CA SER A 105 -10.81 15.82 12.76
C SER A 105 -12.30 15.45 12.91
N HIS A 106 -12.63 14.73 13.99
CA HIS A 106 -14.03 14.44 14.31
C HIS A 106 -14.89 15.70 14.54
N ALA A 107 -14.26 16.84 14.88
CA ALA A 107 -14.93 18.14 14.99
C ALA A 107 -15.13 18.82 13.63
N GLY A 108 -14.66 18.22 12.53
CA GLY A 108 -14.75 18.75 11.17
C GLY A 108 -13.66 19.76 10.82
N GLU A 109 -12.61 19.89 11.65
CA GLU A 109 -11.45 20.72 11.33
C GLU A 109 -10.62 20.04 10.26
N LEU A 110 -10.29 20.79 9.19
CA LEU A 110 -9.49 20.27 8.12
C LEU A 110 -8.05 20.04 8.57
N HIS A 111 -7.47 18.94 8.10
CA HIS A 111 -6.04 18.70 8.26
C HIS A 111 -5.23 19.80 7.55
N PRO A 112 -4.03 20.19 8.05
CA PRO A 112 -3.19 21.21 7.41
C PRO A 112 -2.98 21.00 5.91
N VAL A 113 -2.82 19.75 5.46
CA VAL A 113 -2.73 19.38 4.04
C VAL A 113 -3.99 19.78 3.27
N GLN A 114 -5.19 19.54 3.82
CA GLN A 114 -6.46 19.94 3.19
C GLN A 114 -6.62 21.46 3.18
N ASN A 115 -6.30 22.13 4.28
CA ASN A 115 -6.32 23.60 4.38
C ASN A 115 -5.43 24.26 3.33
N ALA A 116 -4.23 23.74 3.11
CA ALA A 116 -3.32 24.28 2.10
C ALA A 116 -3.93 24.24 0.68
N PHE A 117 -4.69 23.19 0.34
CA PHE A 117 -5.41 23.13 -0.94
C PHE A 117 -6.53 24.17 -1.04
N VAL A 118 -7.24 24.43 0.07
CA VAL A 118 -8.30 25.46 0.11
C VAL A 118 -7.69 26.85 -0.04
N GLU A 119 -6.69 27.18 0.76
CA GLU A 119 -6.06 28.51 0.80
C GLU A 119 -5.35 28.88 -0.50
N ASN A 120 -4.77 27.89 -1.19
CA ASN A 120 -4.08 28.11 -2.47
C ASN A 120 -5.00 27.92 -3.69
N HIS A 121 -6.31 27.74 -3.50
CA HIS A 121 -7.26 27.49 -4.60
C HIS A 121 -6.83 26.34 -5.50
N ALA A 122 -6.28 25.28 -4.93
CA ALA A 122 -5.64 24.17 -5.63
C ALA A 122 -6.62 23.15 -6.22
N SER A 123 -7.90 23.50 -6.33
CA SER A 123 -8.97 22.66 -6.86
C SER A 123 -9.87 23.47 -7.81
N GLN A 124 -10.31 22.83 -8.91
CA GLN A 124 -11.32 23.38 -9.81
C GLN A 124 -12.50 22.41 -9.95
N CYS A 125 -12.44 21.39 -10.83
CA CYS A 125 -13.52 20.41 -10.93
C CYS A 125 -13.56 19.44 -9.71
N GLY A 126 -12.49 19.33 -8.92
CA GLY A 126 -12.40 18.52 -7.71
C GLY A 126 -12.08 17.05 -7.92
N PHE A 127 -12.08 16.53 -9.15
CA PHE A 127 -11.93 15.09 -9.40
C PHE A 127 -10.56 14.54 -8.99
N CYS A 128 -9.48 15.22 -9.32
CA CYS A 128 -8.11 14.81 -8.97
C CYS A 128 -7.69 15.26 -7.56
N THR A 129 -8.42 16.20 -6.95
CA THR A 129 -8.02 16.84 -5.68
C THR A 129 -7.76 15.85 -4.56
N PRO A 130 -8.64 14.86 -4.28
CA PRO A 130 -8.38 13.87 -3.23
C PRO A 130 -7.07 13.11 -3.42
N GLY A 131 -6.75 12.72 -4.67
CA GLY A 131 -5.51 12.02 -4.97
C GLY A 131 -4.26 12.84 -4.66
N PHE A 132 -4.24 14.13 -5.04
CA PHE A 132 -3.14 15.03 -4.70
C PHE A 132 -3.03 15.29 -3.20
N VAL A 133 -4.16 15.47 -2.51
CA VAL A 133 -4.20 15.62 -1.04
C VAL A 133 -3.57 14.40 -0.38
N MET A 134 -3.92 13.19 -0.82
CA MET A 134 -3.39 11.96 -0.23
C MET A 134 -1.91 11.75 -0.54
N SER A 135 -1.44 12.12 -1.74
CA SER A 135 0.00 12.10 -2.04
C SER A 135 0.77 13.09 -1.15
N LEU A 136 0.25 14.31 -0.96
CA LEU A 136 0.86 15.29 -0.06
C LEU A 136 0.83 14.82 1.40
N TYR A 137 -0.24 14.17 1.82
CA TYR A 137 -0.35 13.58 3.16
C TYR A 137 0.68 12.46 3.38
N ALA A 138 0.98 11.64 2.38
CA ALA A 138 2.07 10.66 2.48
C ALA A 138 3.43 11.34 2.71
N GLY A 139 3.73 12.41 1.98
CA GLY A 139 4.93 13.24 2.20
C GLY A 139 4.98 13.86 3.60
N TRP A 140 3.81 14.29 4.11
CA TRP A 140 3.66 14.77 5.49
C TRP A 140 4.00 13.68 6.51
N CYS A 141 3.41 12.48 6.40
CA CYS A 141 3.68 11.35 7.29
C CYS A 141 5.16 10.94 7.31
N GLN A 142 5.84 11.03 6.17
CA GLN A 142 7.26 10.72 6.02
C GLN A 142 8.17 11.87 6.46
N SER A 143 7.61 12.98 6.94
CA SER A 143 8.35 14.16 7.38
C SER A 143 9.33 14.70 6.32
N ARG A 144 8.96 14.63 5.05
CA ARG A 144 9.81 15.05 3.92
C ARG A 144 10.02 16.57 3.90
N ASN A 145 11.24 16.98 3.54
CA ASN A 145 11.48 18.33 3.08
C ASN A 145 10.98 18.45 1.63
N LEU A 146 9.99 19.30 1.40
CA LEU A 146 9.31 19.46 0.12
C LEU A 146 9.89 20.65 -0.66
N ASP A 147 11.11 20.51 -1.14
CA ASP A 147 11.63 21.43 -2.15
C ASP A 147 10.91 21.22 -3.51
N ASN A 148 11.20 22.05 -4.50
CA ASN A 148 10.52 21.98 -5.81
C ASN A 148 10.69 20.63 -6.50
N ALA A 149 11.85 19.97 -6.38
CA ALA A 149 12.12 18.68 -6.99
C ALA A 149 11.36 17.56 -6.27
N ALA A 150 11.36 17.59 -4.94
CA ALA A 150 10.62 16.63 -4.11
C ALA A 150 9.10 16.75 -4.33
N ILE A 151 8.57 17.96 -4.52
CA ILE A 151 7.16 18.19 -4.87
C ILE A 151 6.84 17.60 -6.26
N ASP A 152 7.72 17.77 -7.24
CA ASP A 152 7.51 17.21 -8.58
C ASP A 152 7.52 15.69 -8.57
N ASP A 153 8.42 15.07 -7.81
CA ASP A 153 8.48 13.62 -7.64
C ASP A 153 7.26 13.07 -6.89
N LEU A 154 6.85 13.72 -5.81
CA LEU A 154 5.68 13.36 -5.01
C LEU A 154 4.40 13.34 -5.85
N PHE A 155 4.24 14.30 -6.76
CA PHE A 155 3.06 14.45 -7.60
C PHE A 155 3.17 13.79 -8.97
N ALA A 156 4.29 13.16 -9.31
CA ALA A 156 4.52 12.55 -10.62
C ALA A 156 3.45 11.51 -11.00
N GLY A 157 2.85 10.83 -10.01
CA GLY A 157 1.76 9.86 -10.19
C GLY A 157 0.35 10.45 -10.14
N ASN A 158 0.18 11.79 -10.18
CA ASN A 158 -1.13 12.44 -10.08
C ASN A 158 -1.36 13.36 -11.29
N LEU A 159 -2.46 13.16 -12.01
CA LEU A 159 -2.81 13.94 -13.18
C LEU A 159 -3.96 14.92 -12.91
N CYS A 160 -3.79 16.16 -13.36
CA CYS A 160 -4.82 17.18 -13.33
C CYS A 160 -4.96 17.88 -14.69
N ARG A 161 -6.18 18.02 -15.21
CA ARG A 161 -6.45 18.71 -16.47
C ARG A 161 -6.82 20.19 -16.28
N CYS A 162 -7.34 20.57 -15.11
CA CYS A 162 -7.99 21.86 -14.92
C CYS A 162 -7.05 22.98 -14.44
N THR A 163 -6.19 22.70 -13.42
CA THR A 163 -5.49 23.71 -12.62
C THR A 163 -4.19 24.21 -13.25
N GLY A 164 -3.60 23.47 -14.19
CA GLY A 164 -2.25 23.72 -14.68
C GLY A 164 -1.16 23.47 -13.64
N TYR A 165 -1.47 22.71 -12.56
CA TYR A 165 -0.58 22.25 -11.47
C TYR A 165 -0.04 23.36 -10.54
N ARG A 166 0.11 24.61 -11.00
CA ARG A 166 0.75 25.68 -10.22
C ARG A 166 0.13 25.85 -8.82
N PRO A 167 -1.21 26.00 -8.65
CA PRO A 167 -1.79 26.15 -7.31
C PRO A 167 -1.62 24.90 -6.45
N ILE A 168 -1.58 23.70 -7.05
CA ILE A 168 -1.33 22.44 -6.33
C ILE A 168 0.11 22.42 -5.78
N LYS A 169 1.09 22.83 -6.59
CA LYS A 169 2.49 22.93 -6.13
C LYS A 169 2.66 24.02 -5.06
N GLN A 170 1.91 25.11 -5.16
CA GLN A 170 1.89 26.16 -4.13
C GLN A 170 1.33 25.63 -2.80
N ALA A 171 0.27 24.82 -2.82
CA ALA A 171 -0.26 24.16 -1.63
C ALA A 171 0.80 23.26 -0.97
N ALA A 172 1.55 22.46 -1.74
CA ALA A 172 2.63 21.63 -1.21
C ALA A 172 3.77 22.48 -0.60
N SER A 173 4.17 23.58 -1.26
CA SER A 173 5.18 24.49 -0.73
C SER A 173 4.73 25.18 0.56
N HIS A 174 3.41 25.46 0.70
CA HIS A 174 2.85 26.04 1.92
C HIS A 174 3.05 25.10 3.11
N ILE A 175 2.76 23.81 2.94
CA ILE A 175 2.94 22.78 3.98
C ILE A 175 4.38 22.69 4.48
N ASN A 176 5.36 22.91 3.61
CA ASN A 176 6.77 22.85 3.97
C ASN A 176 7.18 23.92 5.01
N ASN A 177 6.41 25.02 5.08
CA ASN A 177 6.63 26.10 6.05
C ASN A 177 6.01 25.83 7.44
N ILE A 178 5.19 24.79 7.57
CA ILE A 178 4.62 24.39 8.85
C ILE A 178 5.72 23.67 9.64
N LEU A 179 5.97 24.15 10.85
CA LEU A 179 7.03 23.62 11.73
C LEU A 179 6.82 22.13 12.00
N PHE A 180 7.91 21.38 12.02
CA PHE A 180 7.93 19.92 12.21
C PHE A 180 7.21 19.49 13.50
N GLU A 181 7.32 20.30 14.55
CA GLU A 181 6.70 20.09 15.87
C GLU A 181 5.15 20.15 15.83
N GLU A 182 4.59 20.87 14.85
CA GLU A 182 3.14 20.96 14.65
C GLU A 182 2.58 19.77 13.85
N ARG A 183 3.46 18.91 13.30
CA ARG A 183 3.08 17.73 12.51
C ARG A 183 2.70 16.52 13.36
N ASP A 184 2.86 16.60 14.69
CA ASP A 184 2.82 15.45 15.60
C ASP A 184 1.45 15.18 16.23
N THR A 185 0.39 15.84 15.76
CA THR A 185 -0.98 15.65 16.30
C THR A 185 -1.76 14.54 15.62
N ASP A 186 -1.09 13.68 14.87
CA ASP A 186 -1.74 12.62 14.10
C ASP A 186 -1.91 11.37 14.97
N TYR A 187 -3.09 10.76 14.95
CA TYR A 187 -3.46 9.51 15.63
C TYR A 187 -2.66 8.28 15.14
N ARG A 188 -1.48 8.48 14.55
CA ARG A 188 -0.64 7.42 13.99
C ARG A 188 -0.13 6.42 15.01
N ASP A 189 0.08 6.85 16.24
CA ASP A 189 0.60 5.97 17.31
C ASP A 189 -0.32 4.74 17.53
N GLU A 190 -1.64 4.94 17.50
CA GLU A 190 -2.60 3.84 17.63
C GLU A 190 -2.61 2.94 16.40
N GLU A 191 -2.49 3.53 15.22
CA GLU A 191 -2.41 2.80 13.95
C GLU A 191 -1.12 2.01 13.83
N GLU A 192 0.01 2.58 14.21
CA GLU A 192 1.31 1.90 14.23
C GLU A 192 1.33 0.76 15.24
N LYS A 193 0.76 0.95 16.42
CA LYS A 193 0.56 -0.11 17.41
C LYS A 193 -0.30 -1.24 16.84
N PHE A 194 -1.44 -0.91 16.21
CA PHE A 194 -2.29 -1.89 15.55
C PHE A 194 -1.51 -2.70 14.52
N ILE A 195 -0.72 -2.06 13.64
CA ILE A 195 0.07 -2.72 12.60
C ILE A 195 1.07 -3.68 13.22
N VAL A 196 1.82 -3.26 14.25
CA VAL A 196 2.82 -4.09 14.93
C VAL A 196 2.17 -5.28 15.64
N GLU A 197 1.06 -5.09 16.34
CA GLU A 197 0.32 -6.16 17.01
C GLU A 197 -0.23 -7.20 16.03
N ASN A 198 -0.49 -6.81 14.77
CA ASN A 198 -0.98 -7.71 13.73
C ASN A 198 0.11 -8.63 13.14
N LEU A 199 1.40 -8.38 13.38
CA LEU A 199 2.48 -9.24 12.89
C LEU A 199 2.44 -10.66 13.46
N GLU A 200 1.90 -10.84 14.67
CA GLU A 200 1.82 -12.10 15.38
C GLU A 200 0.45 -12.81 15.22
N ARG A 201 -0.45 -12.27 14.38
CA ARG A 201 -1.76 -12.89 14.13
C ARG A 201 -1.65 -14.12 13.24
N GLU A 202 -2.70 -14.93 13.25
CA GLU A 202 -2.88 -16.10 12.39
C GLU A 202 -2.79 -15.72 10.92
N GLU A 203 -2.33 -16.66 10.10
CA GLU A 203 -2.26 -16.48 8.64
C GLU A 203 -3.66 -16.32 8.03
N LEU A 204 -3.78 -15.51 6.99
CA LEU A 204 -5.04 -15.30 6.28
C LEU A 204 -5.22 -16.35 5.18
N SER A 205 -6.37 -17.02 5.17
CA SER A 205 -6.78 -17.93 4.09
C SER A 205 -8.26 -17.76 3.77
N ILE A 206 -8.57 -16.92 2.81
CA ILE A 206 -9.95 -16.65 2.37
C ILE A 206 -10.39 -17.71 1.37
N LYS A 207 -11.61 -18.20 1.54
CA LYS A 207 -12.27 -19.13 0.60
C LYS A 207 -13.70 -18.66 0.35
N VAL A 208 -14.00 -18.32 -0.90
CA VAL A 208 -15.33 -17.87 -1.31
C VAL A 208 -15.83 -18.71 -2.46
N LYS A 209 -17.07 -19.22 -2.38
CA LYS A 209 -17.73 -19.87 -3.51
C LYS A 209 -18.30 -18.78 -4.44
N HIS A 210 -17.87 -18.79 -5.69
CA HIS A 210 -18.39 -17.89 -6.70
C HIS A 210 -18.79 -18.69 -7.94
N LEU A 211 -20.09 -18.68 -8.27
CA LEU A 211 -20.64 -19.55 -9.30
C LEU A 211 -20.23 -21.02 -9.07
N ASP A 212 -19.60 -21.64 -10.04
CA ASP A 212 -19.14 -23.05 -9.99
C ASP A 212 -17.67 -23.19 -9.53
N HIS A 213 -17.01 -22.08 -9.16
CA HIS A 213 -15.61 -22.06 -8.78
C HIS A 213 -15.44 -21.68 -7.31
N GLN A 214 -14.35 -22.19 -6.69
CA GLN A 214 -13.86 -21.71 -5.41
C GLN A 214 -12.77 -20.67 -5.66
N ILE A 215 -13.00 -19.45 -5.18
CA ILE A 215 -12.01 -18.39 -5.17
C ILE A 215 -11.25 -18.47 -3.86
N ARG A 216 -9.91 -18.35 -3.92
CA ARG A 216 -9.06 -18.46 -2.76
C ARG A 216 -7.97 -17.39 -2.74
N PHE A 217 -7.65 -16.91 -1.54
CA PHE A 217 -6.52 -16.01 -1.28
C PHE A 217 -5.80 -16.49 -0.02
N ASP A 218 -4.52 -16.81 -0.15
CA ASP A 218 -3.67 -17.23 0.96
C ASP A 218 -2.54 -16.21 1.17
N ALA A 219 -2.36 -15.78 2.39
CA ALA A 219 -1.29 -14.87 2.80
C ALA A 219 -0.47 -15.47 3.94
N PRO A 220 0.46 -16.39 3.63
CA PRO A 220 1.37 -16.98 4.61
C PRO A 220 2.34 -15.92 5.17
N ARG A 221 2.85 -16.16 6.38
CA ARG A 221 3.78 -15.26 7.07
C ARG A 221 5.22 -15.78 7.09
N CYS A 222 5.44 -17.03 6.72
CA CYS A 222 6.76 -17.64 6.66
C CYS A 222 6.96 -18.46 5.39
N LEU A 223 8.22 -18.68 5.02
CA LEU A 223 8.59 -19.41 3.81
C LEU A 223 8.11 -20.86 3.83
N GLN A 224 8.03 -21.49 4.99
CA GLN A 224 7.54 -22.87 5.12
C GLN A 224 6.07 -22.96 4.70
N SER A 225 5.18 -22.16 5.28
CA SER A 225 3.76 -22.12 4.90
C SER A 225 3.57 -21.75 3.42
N PHE A 226 4.37 -20.80 2.92
CA PHE A 226 4.36 -20.44 1.51
C PHE A 226 4.64 -21.63 0.60
N GLN A 227 5.70 -22.38 0.89
CA GLN A 227 6.09 -23.57 0.12
C GLN A 227 5.04 -24.69 0.18
N GLU A 228 4.46 -24.94 1.36
CA GLU A 228 3.41 -25.94 1.52
C GLU A 228 2.18 -25.64 0.65
N ILE A 229 1.72 -24.36 0.63
CA ILE A 229 0.57 -23.94 -0.18
C ILE A 229 0.91 -24.01 -1.66
N LEU A 230 2.09 -23.53 -2.06
CA LEU A 230 2.55 -23.53 -3.44
C LEU A 230 2.56 -24.95 -4.04
N HIS A 231 3.15 -25.92 -3.32
CA HIS A 231 3.24 -27.30 -3.76
C HIS A 231 1.88 -28.03 -3.80
N THR A 232 0.96 -27.67 -2.89
CA THR A 232 -0.31 -28.37 -2.76
C THR A 232 -1.38 -27.90 -3.76
N HIS A 233 -1.37 -26.61 -4.12
CA HIS A 233 -2.48 -25.96 -4.80
C HIS A 233 -2.14 -25.30 -6.13
N ASN A 234 -0.87 -25.15 -6.48
CA ASN A 234 -0.40 -24.45 -7.69
C ASN A 234 -1.09 -23.08 -7.91
N PRO A 235 -1.09 -22.17 -6.92
CA PRO A 235 -1.73 -20.88 -7.00
C PRO A 235 -0.97 -19.91 -7.92
N LEU A 236 -1.62 -18.80 -8.32
CA LEU A 236 -0.93 -17.64 -8.89
C LEU A 236 -0.20 -16.89 -7.78
N ILE A 237 1.11 -16.74 -7.90
CA ILE A 237 1.91 -15.96 -6.96
C ILE A 237 1.61 -14.49 -7.16
N LEU A 238 1.33 -13.80 -6.05
CA LEU A 238 1.01 -12.37 -6.01
C LEU A 238 2.03 -11.65 -5.12
N ALA A 239 2.78 -10.73 -5.73
CA ALA A 239 3.69 -9.83 -5.01
C ALA A 239 3.02 -8.45 -4.81
N GLY A 240 3.54 -7.40 -5.44
CA GLY A 240 2.96 -6.04 -5.37
C GLY A 240 1.64 -5.86 -6.13
N GLY A 241 1.34 -6.75 -7.06
CA GLY A 241 0.07 -6.75 -7.80
C GLY A 241 -0.07 -5.69 -8.89
N THR A 242 0.97 -4.91 -9.18
CA THR A 242 0.90 -3.78 -10.12
C THR A 242 0.60 -4.20 -11.57
N ASP A 243 1.04 -5.38 -12.00
CA ASP A 243 0.67 -5.97 -13.29
C ASP A 243 -0.59 -6.82 -13.19
N ILE A 244 -0.69 -7.68 -12.18
CA ILE A 244 -1.84 -8.58 -11.99
C ILE A 244 -3.12 -7.77 -11.78
N GLY A 245 -3.04 -6.63 -11.10
CA GLY A 245 -4.16 -5.69 -10.98
C GLY A 245 -4.76 -5.28 -12.33
N LEU A 246 -3.90 -5.07 -13.35
CA LEU A 246 -4.34 -4.73 -14.69
C LEU A 246 -4.98 -5.92 -15.44
N TRP A 247 -4.56 -7.14 -15.11
CA TRP A 247 -5.24 -8.33 -15.68
C TRP A 247 -6.70 -8.38 -15.26
N VAL A 248 -7.01 -7.98 -14.02
CA VAL A 248 -8.38 -7.90 -13.51
C VAL A 248 -9.09 -6.67 -14.06
N THR A 249 -8.53 -5.49 -13.91
CA THR A 249 -9.24 -4.22 -14.18
C THR A 249 -9.31 -3.86 -15.66
N LYS A 250 -8.35 -4.29 -16.49
CA LYS A 250 -8.27 -3.95 -17.92
C LYS A 250 -8.52 -5.14 -18.83
N LYS A 251 -8.02 -6.33 -18.46
CA LYS A 251 -8.23 -7.54 -19.27
C LYS A 251 -9.45 -8.35 -18.83
N HIS A 252 -10.09 -7.97 -17.70
CA HIS A 252 -11.26 -8.64 -17.13
C HIS A 252 -11.04 -10.15 -16.93
N MET A 253 -9.81 -10.51 -16.54
CA MET A 253 -9.48 -11.91 -16.26
C MET A 253 -10.09 -12.32 -14.93
N GLU A 254 -10.65 -13.52 -14.88
CA GLU A 254 -11.07 -14.17 -13.64
C GLU A 254 -9.90 -14.98 -13.07
N LEU A 255 -9.45 -14.62 -11.87
CA LEU A 255 -8.32 -15.24 -11.20
C LEU A 255 -8.80 -15.89 -9.90
N PHE A 256 -8.64 -17.20 -9.80
CA PHE A 256 -9.32 -17.99 -8.77
C PHE A 256 -8.52 -18.25 -7.52
N HIS A 257 -7.19 -18.24 -7.59
CA HIS A 257 -6.37 -18.53 -6.42
C HIS A 257 -5.07 -17.72 -6.40
N PHE A 258 -4.94 -16.84 -5.40
CA PHE A 258 -3.72 -16.08 -5.15
C PHE A 258 -2.96 -16.63 -3.95
N LEU A 259 -1.65 -16.67 -4.07
CA LEU A 259 -0.70 -16.86 -2.97
C LEU A 259 0.13 -15.58 -2.81
N TYR A 260 -0.22 -14.80 -1.78
CA TYR A 260 0.39 -13.50 -1.53
C TYR A 260 1.70 -13.64 -0.75
N LEU A 261 2.80 -13.14 -1.32
CA LEU A 261 4.11 -13.24 -0.70
C LEU A 261 4.50 -12.02 0.15
N GLY A 262 3.74 -10.92 0.08
CA GLY A 262 4.08 -9.67 0.76
C GLY A 262 4.10 -9.73 2.29
N ASN A 263 3.57 -10.80 2.91
CA ASN A 263 3.61 -11.03 4.36
C ASN A 263 4.70 -12.05 4.77
N VAL A 264 5.37 -12.70 3.82
CA VAL A 264 6.43 -13.69 4.11
C VAL A 264 7.68 -12.96 4.59
N LYS A 265 8.00 -13.12 5.88
CA LYS A 265 9.10 -12.38 6.53
C LYS A 265 10.44 -12.55 5.83
N GLU A 266 10.78 -13.77 5.45
CA GLU A 266 12.06 -14.10 4.81
C GLU A 266 12.18 -13.51 3.40
N LEU A 267 11.07 -13.21 2.72
CA LEU A 267 11.04 -12.57 1.41
C LEU A 267 11.05 -11.04 1.48
N ASN A 268 10.93 -10.45 2.66
CA ASN A 268 10.98 -9.01 2.92
C ASN A 268 12.35 -8.57 3.48
N GLN A 269 13.42 -9.30 3.19
CA GLN A 269 14.77 -8.99 3.68
C GLN A 269 15.60 -8.33 2.58
N PHE A 270 16.42 -7.38 2.98
CA PHE A 270 17.44 -6.75 2.15
C PHE A 270 18.76 -6.83 2.91
N GLU A 271 19.72 -7.55 2.37
CA GLU A 271 21.04 -7.76 2.97
C GLU A 271 22.13 -7.28 2.01
N GLU A 272 23.15 -6.64 2.56
CA GLU A 272 24.35 -6.25 1.86
C GLU A 272 25.55 -7.00 2.46
N ASN A 273 26.39 -7.59 1.63
CA ASN A 273 27.61 -8.25 2.02
C ASN A 273 28.74 -7.99 1.00
N GLU A 274 29.91 -8.59 1.20
CA GLU A 274 31.07 -8.41 0.33
C GLU A 274 30.85 -8.92 -1.11
N GLU A 275 29.90 -9.83 -1.32
CA GLU A 275 29.57 -10.41 -2.63
C GLU A 275 28.52 -9.59 -3.39
N GLY A 276 27.76 -8.71 -2.69
CA GLY A 276 26.72 -7.88 -3.28
C GLY A 276 25.47 -7.75 -2.43
N PHE A 277 24.30 -7.67 -3.08
CA PHE A 277 23.00 -7.48 -2.43
C PHE A 277 22.13 -8.73 -2.57
N LEU A 278 21.58 -9.18 -1.44
CA LEU A 278 20.50 -10.15 -1.41
C LEU A 278 19.17 -9.39 -1.24
N ILE A 279 18.33 -9.45 -2.28
CA ILE A 279 17.05 -8.75 -2.34
C ILE A 279 15.93 -9.78 -2.29
N GLY A 280 15.14 -9.78 -1.24
CA GLY A 280 13.98 -10.65 -1.10
C GLY A 280 12.89 -10.34 -2.13
N ALA A 281 12.13 -11.36 -2.55
CA ALA A 281 11.13 -11.23 -3.62
C ALA A 281 9.96 -10.27 -3.30
N ALA A 282 9.73 -9.95 -2.01
CA ALA A 282 8.72 -8.99 -1.57
C ALA A 282 9.25 -7.56 -1.40
N ILE A 283 10.54 -7.31 -1.63
CA ILE A 283 11.13 -5.97 -1.53
C ILE A 283 10.60 -5.10 -2.66
N THR A 284 10.03 -3.95 -2.27
CA THR A 284 9.46 -2.99 -3.22
C THR A 284 10.55 -2.18 -3.93
N HIS A 285 10.20 -1.59 -5.07
CA HIS A 285 11.09 -0.68 -5.78
C HIS A 285 11.49 0.53 -4.93
N GLU A 286 10.58 1.01 -4.08
CA GLU A 286 10.87 2.14 -3.18
C GLU A 286 11.96 1.79 -2.18
N VAL A 287 11.86 0.63 -1.51
CA VAL A 287 12.88 0.15 -0.55
C VAL A 287 14.21 -0.12 -1.25
N ALA A 288 14.17 -0.80 -2.41
CA ALA A 288 15.39 -1.10 -3.17
C ALA A 288 16.08 0.19 -3.63
N MET A 289 15.32 1.17 -4.13
CA MET A 289 15.85 2.47 -4.54
C MET A 289 16.57 3.17 -3.38
N GLN A 290 15.93 3.24 -2.21
CA GLN A 290 16.53 3.88 -1.02
C GLN A 290 17.81 3.19 -0.57
N LYS A 291 17.87 1.86 -0.59
CA LYS A 291 19.02 1.07 -0.14
C LYS A 291 20.17 1.05 -1.13
N MET A 292 19.90 1.13 -2.43
CA MET A 292 20.89 0.97 -3.49
C MET A 292 21.34 2.31 -4.13
N ALA A 293 20.65 3.42 -3.83
CA ALA A 293 20.90 4.71 -4.46
C ALA A 293 22.36 5.19 -4.32
N ASP A 294 22.97 4.98 -3.16
CA ASP A 294 24.35 5.43 -2.89
C ASP A 294 25.39 4.56 -3.59
N HIS A 295 25.07 3.29 -3.85
CA HIS A 295 25.97 2.34 -4.52
C HIS A 295 25.91 2.47 -6.04
N PHE A 296 24.74 2.77 -6.61
CA PHE A 296 24.48 2.80 -8.05
C PHE A 296 23.88 4.12 -8.50
N LYS A 297 24.68 5.18 -8.54
CA LYS A 297 24.22 6.52 -8.95
C LYS A 297 23.55 6.55 -10.32
N SER A 298 23.98 5.68 -11.25
CA SER A 298 23.37 5.56 -12.60
C SER A 298 21.93 5.03 -12.56
N LEU A 299 21.55 4.27 -11.51
CA LEU A 299 20.21 3.73 -11.35
C LEU A 299 19.25 4.71 -10.68
N GLN A 300 19.74 5.74 -9.99
CA GLN A 300 18.89 6.72 -9.28
C GLN A 300 17.89 7.36 -10.23
N GLU A 301 18.36 7.87 -11.38
CA GLU A 301 17.49 8.54 -12.34
C GLU A 301 16.55 7.55 -13.05
N LEU A 302 16.99 6.32 -13.29
CA LEU A 302 16.15 5.25 -13.83
C LEU A 302 14.99 4.95 -12.87
N TRP A 303 15.28 4.72 -11.58
CA TRP A 303 14.26 4.46 -10.57
C TRP A 303 13.33 5.63 -10.33
N ARG A 304 13.88 6.85 -10.27
CA ARG A 304 13.09 8.07 -10.12
C ARG A 304 12.02 8.19 -11.21
N ARG A 305 12.33 7.75 -12.44
CA ARG A 305 11.42 7.77 -13.60
C ARG A 305 10.63 6.49 -13.81
N PHE A 306 10.95 5.44 -13.07
CA PHE A 306 10.23 4.18 -13.15
C PHE A 306 8.94 4.24 -12.34
N GLY A 307 7.81 4.27 -13.05
CA GLY A 307 6.50 4.43 -12.41
C GLY A 307 6.37 5.72 -11.60
N SER A 308 5.37 5.75 -10.75
CA SER A 308 5.17 6.79 -9.75
C SER A 308 5.57 6.30 -8.35
N GLU A 309 5.61 7.17 -7.35
CA GLU A 309 5.79 6.76 -5.96
C GLU A 309 4.73 5.74 -5.53
N GLN A 310 3.47 5.95 -5.95
CA GLN A 310 2.35 5.05 -5.65
C GLN A 310 2.56 3.63 -6.21
N VAL A 311 3.18 3.51 -7.38
CA VAL A 311 3.51 2.23 -8.01
C VAL A 311 4.74 1.61 -7.35
N ARG A 312 5.82 2.40 -7.13
CA ARG A 312 7.06 1.91 -6.51
C ARG A 312 6.87 1.44 -5.06
N ALA A 313 5.90 2.04 -4.35
CA ALA A 313 5.60 1.69 -2.95
C ALA A 313 5.07 0.26 -2.78
N ILE A 314 4.45 -0.32 -3.81
CA ILE A 314 3.88 -1.67 -3.77
C ILE A 314 4.48 -2.62 -4.81
N GLY A 315 4.90 -2.14 -5.98
CA GLY A 315 5.57 -2.94 -7.00
C GLY A 315 6.90 -3.48 -6.49
N THR A 316 7.16 -4.77 -6.70
CA THR A 316 8.35 -5.46 -6.21
C THR A 316 9.42 -5.60 -7.29
N VAL A 317 10.70 -5.66 -6.86
CA VAL A 317 11.84 -5.76 -7.80
C VAL A 317 11.82 -7.08 -8.56
N VAL A 318 11.33 -8.14 -7.92
CA VAL A 318 11.35 -9.49 -8.50
C VAL A 318 10.03 -9.84 -9.21
N GLY A 319 8.96 -9.19 -9.00
CA GLY A 319 7.68 -9.38 -9.72
C GLY A 319 6.89 -10.60 -9.30
#